data_40895654414ac2272233a942f9d89be5
#
_entry.id   40895654414ac2272233a942f9d89be5
#
_cell.length_a   1.000
_cell.length_b   1.000
_cell.length_c   1.000
_cell.angle_alpha   90.00
_cell.angle_beta   90.00
_cell.angle_gamma   90.00
#
_symmetry.space_group_name_H-M   'P 1'
#
loop_
_entity.id
_entity.type
_entity.pdbx_description
1 polymer ?
#
loop_
_entity_poly.entity_id
_entity_poly.type
_entity_poly.pdbx_seq_one_letter_code
_entity_poly.pdbx_strand_id
1 'polypeptide(L)'
;MTETVFAPQHHAVDAWRRETFAPGTPADVTITERRLWAVNPQDHKWRAQYLHEIPDWLAGYFGRRYEKLFTGPGGRRRANTFLRQTIGGNVLPRLRKVAARYKLAADAIDLPFGKSLERLPSLDRPELKKLAGQISGWISQSLYDFTERFDSGTDDAKELHRRTMESYRYLCACSLMLNNQPPYWAEHEANAGQLETRKAESGILRMMAPEWWYLRLKRARDIQREHMAIAVGQVQKAASAYVSRKTLGEWIEQKKRNLEFFKKFDLLNDEGLRIALDSMVHRSVANPAIRRCELMVRMRGFEDMANEEGLAGEFYTITAPSRFHAVHSKGGFVSQWDGSTPQDTQRYLCGVWAKARAAISRAGIHVFGFRVVEPHHDGTPHWHMLLFMRPQDVDTVRDILCYHARITDSEELQTPNALKARFHVEAIDPAKGSATGYIAKYISKNIDGFALDGEQDEETGEN
;
A
#
# COMPACT_ATOMS: atom_id res chain seq x y z
N MET A 1 17.45 -29.72 -9.32
CA MET A 1 16.19 -29.08 -8.92
C MET A 1 16.07 -29.26 -7.41
N THR A 2 16.62 -28.36 -6.65
CA THR A 2 16.54 -28.35 -5.19
C THR A 2 15.56 -27.23 -4.83
N GLU A 3 14.35 -27.62 -4.45
CA GLU A 3 13.37 -26.70 -3.86
C GLU A 3 13.94 -26.13 -2.57
N THR A 4 14.30 -24.87 -2.58
CA THR A 4 14.56 -24.13 -1.36
C THR A 4 13.21 -23.81 -0.70
N VAL A 5 12.77 -24.73 0.15
CA VAL A 5 11.60 -24.54 1.00
C VAL A 5 11.93 -23.48 2.04
N PHE A 6 11.50 -22.25 1.81
CA PHE A 6 11.40 -21.26 2.88
C PHE A 6 10.36 -21.75 3.90
N ALA A 7 10.82 -22.36 4.96
CA ALA A 7 9.97 -22.71 6.09
C ALA A 7 9.39 -21.42 6.69
N PRO A 8 8.05 -21.28 6.79
CA PRO A 8 7.45 -20.08 7.37
C PRO A 8 7.73 -20.06 8.87
N GLN A 9 8.36 -18.99 9.34
CA GLN A 9 8.50 -18.69 10.78
C GLN A 9 7.14 -18.32 11.44
N HIS A 10 6.04 -18.94 11.01
CA HIS A 10 4.72 -18.76 11.60
C HIS A 10 4.58 -19.32 13.01
N HIS A 11 5.46 -20.24 13.41
CA HIS A 11 5.44 -20.80 14.75
C HIS A 11 5.80 -19.80 15.87
N ALA A 12 6.46 -18.69 15.54
CA ALA A 12 6.87 -17.72 16.54
C ALA A 12 5.72 -16.87 17.11
N VAL A 13 4.68 -16.58 16.32
CA VAL A 13 3.55 -15.76 16.77
C VAL A 13 2.54 -16.58 17.57
N ASP A 14 2.32 -17.84 17.20
CA ASP A 14 1.42 -18.74 17.94
C ASP A 14 2.08 -19.35 19.19
N ALA A 15 3.39 -19.54 19.19
CA ALA A 15 4.14 -19.92 20.39
C ALA A 15 4.02 -18.85 21.49
N TRP A 16 3.95 -17.57 21.13
CA TRP A 16 3.76 -16.47 22.06
C TRP A 16 2.43 -16.50 22.82
N ARG A 17 1.38 -17.03 22.25
CA ARG A 17 0.06 -17.15 22.90
C ARG A 17 0.00 -18.26 23.93
N ARG A 18 1.00 -19.14 24.00
CA ARG A 18 1.07 -20.28 24.92
C ARG A 18 2.14 -20.17 26.01
N GLU A 19 2.93 -19.08 26.02
CA GLU A 19 3.96 -18.90 27.04
C GLU A 19 3.35 -18.60 28.39
N THR A 20 3.76 -19.36 29.39
CA THR A 20 3.53 -19.05 30.82
C THR A 20 4.41 -17.86 31.22
N PHE A 21 3.78 -16.76 31.59
CA PHE A 21 4.53 -15.56 32.02
C PHE A 21 5.18 -15.75 33.41
N ALA A 22 6.28 -15.02 33.62
CA ALA A 22 6.99 -15.05 34.88
C ALA A 22 6.07 -14.67 36.09
N PRO A 23 6.27 -15.27 37.28
CA PRO A 23 5.50 -14.91 38.48
C PRO A 23 5.54 -13.40 38.75
N GLY A 24 4.39 -12.84 39.17
CA GLY A 24 4.27 -11.40 39.45
C GLY A 24 4.07 -10.51 38.22
N THR A 25 3.97 -11.09 36.99
CA THR A 25 3.67 -10.32 35.78
C THR A 25 2.29 -9.67 35.89
N PRO A 26 2.16 -8.34 35.67
CA PRO A 26 0.87 -7.65 35.67
C PRO A 26 -0.09 -8.22 34.63
N ALA A 27 -1.37 -8.34 34.99
CA ALA A 27 -2.38 -8.92 34.10
C ALA A 27 -2.91 -7.94 33.03
N ASP A 28 -2.90 -6.66 33.34
CA ASP A 28 -3.50 -5.55 32.59
C ASP A 28 -2.55 -4.83 31.62
N VAL A 29 -1.41 -5.45 31.30
CA VAL A 29 -0.40 -4.90 30.40
C VAL A 29 -0.36 -5.65 29.06
N THR A 30 0.24 -5.02 28.05
CA THR A 30 0.39 -5.61 26.71
C THR A 30 1.23 -6.90 26.75
N ILE A 31 1.06 -7.77 25.74
CA ILE A 31 1.82 -9.01 25.60
C ILE A 31 3.34 -8.72 25.58
N THR A 32 3.75 -7.66 24.91
CA THR A 32 5.15 -7.23 24.87
C THR A 32 5.68 -6.87 26.24
N GLU A 33 4.92 -6.12 27.05
CA GLU A 33 5.33 -5.76 28.41
C GLU A 33 5.38 -6.97 29.34
N ARG A 34 4.45 -7.93 29.22
CA ARG A 34 4.50 -9.19 29.98
C ARG A 34 5.80 -9.96 29.73
N ARG A 35 6.24 -10.02 28.47
CA ARG A 35 7.51 -10.65 28.12
C ARG A 35 8.70 -9.88 28.71
N LEU A 36 8.71 -8.56 28.59
CA LEU A 36 9.79 -7.72 29.09
C LEU A 36 9.85 -7.63 30.64
N TRP A 37 8.77 -8.02 31.30
CA TRP A 37 8.78 -8.17 32.78
C TRP A 37 9.85 -9.17 33.22
N ALA A 38 9.98 -10.31 32.57
CA ALA A 38 11.02 -11.30 32.85
C ALA A 38 12.44 -10.78 32.61
N VAL A 39 12.61 -9.83 31.68
CA VAL A 39 13.91 -9.24 31.34
C VAL A 39 14.32 -8.13 32.33
N ASN A 40 13.38 -7.25 32.67
CA ASN A 40 13.60 -6.10 33.52
C ASN A 40 12.32 -5.63 34.20
N PRO A 41 11.93 -6.22 35.33
CA PRO A 41 10.75 -5.81 36.06
C PRO A 41 10.87 -4.42 36.71
N GLN A 42 12.08 -3.96 37.02
CA GLN A 42 12.31 -2.69 37.73
C GLN A 42 11.90 -1.48 36.90
N ASP A 43 12.10 -1.51 35.58
CA ASP A 43 11.78 -0.40 34.70
C ASP A 43 10.38 -0.51 34.06
N HIS A 44 9.56 -1.47 34.47
CA HIS A 44 8.28 -1.78 33.88
C HIS A 44 7.39 -0.55 33.68
N LYS A 45 7.06 0.19 34.76
CA LYS A 45 6.17 1.35 34.71
C LYS A 45 6.69 2.45 33.80
N TRP A 46 8.01 2.67 33.82
CA TRP A 46 8.66 3.67 32.95
C TRP A 46 8.71 3.20 31.49
N ARG A 47 9.05 1.95 31.22
CA ARG A 47 9.09 1.37 29.88
C ARG A 47 7.71 1.31 29.23
N ALA A 48 6.67 1.01 29.99
CA ALA A 48 5.30 0.98 29.51
C ALA A 48 4.85 2.34 28.93
N GLN A 49 5.35 3.48 29.44
CA GLN A 49 5.07 4.81 28.89
C GLN A 49 5.48 4.95 27.40
N TYR A 50 6.47 4.19 26.96
CA TYR A 50 6.92 4.20 25.57
C TYR A 50 6.25 3.13 24.70
N LEU A 51 5.97 1.96 25.24
CA LEU A 51 5.50 0.82 24.47
C LEU A 51 3.98 0.67 24.44
N HIS A 52 3.26 1.26 25.39
CA HIS A 52 1.80 1.14 25.49
C HIS A 52 1.07 1.81 24.30
N GLU A 53 1.57 2.92 23.78
CA GLU A 53 0.99 3.60 22.63
C GLU A 53 1.24 2.87 21.29
N ILE A 54 2.17 1.92 21.28
CA ILE A 54 2.53 1.19 20.05
C ILE A 54 1.58 0.00 19.88
N PRO A 55 0.92 -0.18 18.74
CA PRO A 55 0.10 -1.35 18.48
C PRO A 55 0.86 -2.65 18.72
N ASP A 56 0.22 -3.66 19.35
CA ASP A 56 0.86 -4.91 19.81
C ASP A 56 1.70 -5.61 18.73
N TRP A 57 1.23 -5.60 17.48
CA TRP A 57 1.93 -6.22 16.37
C TRP A 57 3.26 -5.50 16.00
N LEU A 58 3.39 -4.18 16.32
CA LEU A 58 4.63 -3.40 16.21
C LEU A 58 5.45 -3.44 17.50
N ALA A 59 4.80 -3.40 18.64
CA ALA A 59 5.45 -3.36 19.95
C ALA A 59 6.41 -4.55 20.16
N GLY A 60 6.02 -5.74 19.68
CA GLY A 60 6.87 -6.94 19.75
C GLY A 60 8.22 -6.80 19.03
N TYR A 61 8.29 -6.05 17.94
CA TYR A 61 9.55 -5.75 17.25
C TYR A 61 10.48 -4.90 18.14
N PHE A 62 9.96 -3.85 18.73
CA PHE A 62 10.73 -2.95 19.58
C PHE A 62 11.07 -3.60 20.93
N GLY A 63 10.18 -4.44 21.46
CA GLY A 63 10.42 -5.23 22.66
C GLY A 63 11.61 -6.17 22.52
N ARG A 64 11.69 -6.94 21.42
CA ARG A 64 12.87 -7.78 21.14
C ARG A 64 14.15 -6.97 20.99
N ARG A 65 14.08 -5.78 20.39
CA ARG A 65 15.25 -4.90 20.29
C ARG A 65 15.69 -4.35 21.65
N TYR A 66 14.74 -3.98 22.51
CA TYR A 66 15.01 -3.59 23.88
C TYR A 66 15.70 -4.72 24.65
N GLU A 67 15.15 -5.93 24.61
CA GLU A 67 15.69 -7.13 25.25
C GLU A 67 17.15 -7.40 24.81
N LYS A 68 17.42 -7.39 23.49
CA LYS A 68 18.76 -7.56 22.93
C LYS A 68 19.74 -6.48 23.40
N LEU A 69 19.29 -5.24 23.52
CA LEU A 69 20.13 -4.15 24.03
C LEU A 69 20.36 -4.27 25.53
N PHE A 70 19.37 -4.73 26.29
CA PHE A 70 19.45 -4.91 27.74
C PHE A 70 20.40 -6.05 28.11
N THR A 71 20.34 -7.16 27.39
CA THR A 71 21.20 -8.34 27.63
C THR A 71 22.61 -8.21 27.05
N GLY A 72 22.83 -7.24 26.16
CA GLY A 72 24.11 -7.01 25.50
C GLY A 72 25.00 -5.97 26.21
N PRO A 73 26.16 -5.64 25.61
CA PRO A 73 27.06 -4.63 26.14
C PRO A 73 26.39 -3.27 26.34
N GLY A 74 26.55 -2.67 27.51
CA GLY A 74 25.90 -1.41 27.88
C GLY A 74 24.55 -1.56 28.57
N GLY A 75 23.97 -2.78 28.57
CA GLY A 75 22.86 -3.22 29.39
C GLY A 75 21.67 -2.22 29.48
N ARG A 76 21.20 -2.05 30.71
CA ARG A 76 20.06 -1.16 31.05
C ARG A 76 20.21 0.25 30.45
N ARG A 77 21.40 0.85 30.51
CA ARG A 77 21.63 2.22 30.02
C ARG A 77 21.35 2.31 28.52
N ARG A 78 21.88 1.37 27.73
CA ARG A 78 21.71 1.34 26.27
C ARG A 78 20.24 1.07 25.87
N ALA A 79 19.61 0.12 26.54
CA ALA A 79 18.20 -0.20 26.33
C ALA A 79 17.28 0.99 26.65
N ASN A 80 17.52 1.68 27.75
CA ASN A 80 16.73 2.83 28.16
C ASN A 80 17.01 4.07 27.27
N THR A 81 18.23 4.24 26.77
CA THR A 81 18.54 5.27 25.80
C THR A 81 17.80 5.02 24.48
N PHE A 82 17.72 3.77 24.03
CA PHE A 82 16.91 3.40 22.86
C PHE A 82 15.43 3.77 23.04
N LEU A 83 14.81 3.53 24.20
CA LEU A 83 13.43 3.93 24.44
C LEU A 83 13.26 5.45 24.38
N ARG A 84 14.13 6.22 25.02
CA ARG A 84 14.02 7.69 25.02
C ARG A 84 14.26 8.31 23.66
N GLN A 85 15.36 7.94 23.00
CA GLN A 85 15.79 8.60 21.78
C GLN A 85 15.12 8.04 20.53
N THR A 86 15.05 6.72 20.41
CA THR A 86 14.47 6.09 19.21
C THR A 86 12.96 6.02 19.32
N ILE A 87 12.43 5.44 20.40
CA ILE A 87 10.98 5.29 20.51
C ILE A 87 10.31 6.63 20.81
N GLY A 88 10.69 7.31 21.89
CA GLY A 88 10.10 8.59 22.28
C GLY A 88 10.36 9.71 21.29
N GLY A 89 11.60 9.83 20.78
CA GLY A 89 12.01 10.93 19.89
C GLY A 89 11.63 10.76 18.42
N ASN A 90 11.46 9.53 17.94
CA ASN A 90 11.18 9.28 16.52
C ASN A 90 9.93 8.44 16.28
N VAL A 91 9.82 7.25 16.90
CA VAL A 91 8.76 6.30 16.58
C VAL A 91 7.38 6.84 17.00
N LEU A 92 7.21 7.26 18.24
CA LEU A 92 5.92 7.75 18.74
C LEU A 92 5.41 9.00 17.99
N PRO A 93 6.22 10.05 17.75
CA PRO A 93 5.76 11.20 16.97
C PRO A 93 5.29 10.80 15.56
N ARG A 94 5.98 9.85 14.91
CA ARG A 94 5.61 9.36 13.58
C ARG A 94 4.33 8.53 13.60
N LEU A 95 4.16 7.65 14.58
CA LEU A 95 2.91 6.89 14.77
C LEU A 95 1.73 7.82 15.03
N ARG A 96 1.90 8.85 15.86
CA ARG A 96 0.87 9.88 16.09
C ARG A 96 0.53 10.65 14.82
N LYS A 97 1.52 11.00 14.00
CA LYS A 97 1.30 11.63 12.69
C LYS A 97 0.48 10.73 11.76
N VAL A 98 0.82 9.43 11.70
CA VAL A 98 0.06 8.45 10.93
C VAL A 98 -1.35 8.27 11.50
N ALA A 99 -1.51 8.13 12.81
CA ALA A 99 -2.81 7.99 13.46
C ALA A 99 -3.72 9.19 13.18
N ALA A 100 -3.20 10.40 13.26
CA ALA A 100 -3.94 11.63 12.96
C ALA A 100 -4.49 11.66 11.53
N ARG A 101 -3.75 11.12 10.56
CA ARG A 101 -4.19 11.02 9.15
C ARG A 101 -5.43 10.13 8.96
N TYR A 102 -5.54 9.08 9.79
CA TYR A 102 -6.64 8.09 9.69
C TYR A 102 -7.72 8.28 10.75
N LYS A 103 -7.64 9.37 11.51
CA LYS A 103 -8.65 9.72 12.50
C LYS A 103 -10.00 9.88 11.81
N LEU A 104 -11.02 9.22 12.37
CA LEU A 104 -12.37 9.31 11.84
C LEU A 104 -13.00 10.65 12.22
N ALA A 105 -13.80 11.23 11.32
CA ALA A 105 -14.60 12.42 11.63
C ALA A 105 -15.66 12.14 12.71
N ALA A 106 -15.95 10.87 12.94
CA ALA A 106 -16.95 10.36 13.87
C ALA A 106 -16.51 10.33 15.34
N ASP A 107 -15.35 10.87 15.73
CA ASP A 107 -14.93 10.94 17.15
C ASP A 107 -15.92 11.69 18.05
N ALA A 108 -16.85 12.43 17.47
CA ALA A 108 -17.92 13.12 18.19
C ALA A 108 -19.22 12.30 18.34
N ILE A 109 -19.29 11.10 17.77
CA ILE A 109 -20.49 10.25 17.77
C ILE A 109 -20.17 8.97 18.53
N ASP A 110 -20.96 8.67 19.54
CA ASP A 110 -20.88 7.42 20.30
C ASP A 110 -21.37 6.23 19.45
N LEU A 111 -20.47 5.71 18.62
CA LEU A 111 -20.74 4.54 17.78
C LEU A 111 -20.54 3.26 18.60
N PRO A 112 -21.48 2.29 18.53
CA PRO A 112 -21.41 1.05 19.30
C PRO A 112 -20.16 0.19 19.00
N PHE A 113 -19.49 0.48 17.89
CA PHE A 113 -18.26 -0.19 17.43
C PHE A 113 -17.05 0.77 17.37
N GLY A 114 -17.12 1.98 17.93
CA GLY A 114 -16.08 3.00 17.89
C GLY A 114 -14.72 2.49 18.36
N LYS A 115 -14.67 1.81 19.52
CA LYS A 115 -13.44 1.19 20.07
C LYS A 115 -12.80 0.17 19.11
N SER A 116 -13.59 -0.54 18.32
CA SER A 116 -13.08 -1.48 17.32
C SER A 116 -12.48 -0.75 16.12
N LEU A 117 -13.07 0.37 15.71
CA LEU A 117 -12.53 1.21 14.64
C LEU A 117 -11.19 1.86 15.03
N GLU A 118 -11.04 2.33 16.26
CA GLU A 118 -9.76 2.85 16.77
C GLU A 118 -8.65 1.81 16.71
N ARG A 119 -8.99 0.54 16.93
CA ARG A 119 -8.08 -0.59 16.89
C ARG A 119 -7.95 -1.24 15.50
N LEU A 120 -8.49 -0.62 14.46
CA LEU A 120 -8.53 -1.19 13.10
C LEU A 120 -7.18 -1.78 12.64
N PRO A 121 -6.01 -1.14 12.82
CA PRO A 121 -4.72 -1.71 12.42
C PRO A 121 -4.37 -3.01 13.14
N SER A 122 -4.93 -3.26 14.31
CA SER A 122 -4.66 -4.44 15.14
C SER A 122 -5.60 -5.61 14.85
N LEU A 123 -6.75 -5.37 14.20
CA LEU A 123 -7.78 -6.39 14.00
C LEU A 123 -7.31 -7.50 13.07
N ASP A 124 -7.61 -8.74 13.45
CA ASP A 124 -7.44 -9.91 12.60
C ASP A 124 -8.63 -10.10 11.63
N ARG A 125 -8.61 -11.19 10.85
CA ARG A 125 -9.67 -11.45 9.85
C ARG A 125 -11.04 -11.74 10.49
N PRO A 126 -11.18 -12.58 11.53
CA PRO A 126 -12.43 -12.76 12.27
C PRO A 126 -12.97 -11.47 12.87
N GLU A 127 -12.12 -10.68 13.52
CA GLU A 127 -12.50 -9.39 14.13
C GLU A 127 -12.99 -8.39 13.09
N LEU A 128 -12.32 -8.32 11.91
CA LEU A 128 -12.79 -7.49 10.80
C LEU A 128 -14.15 -7.90 10.27
N LYS A 129 -14.42 -9.22 10.16
CA LYS A 129 -15.74 -9.70 9.74
C LYS A 129 -16.81 -9.35 10.77
N LYS A 130 -16.49 -9.48 12.06
CA LYS A 130 -17.39 -9.08 13.15
C LYS A 130 -17.70 -7.59 13.07
N LEU A 131 -16.67 -6.74 12.92
CA LEU A 131 -16.83 -5.30 12.79
C LEU A 131 -17.65 -4.94 11.55
N ALA A 132 -17.44 -5.59 10.42
CA ALA A 132 -18.22 -5.40 9.20
C ALA A 132 -19.71 -5.73 9.40
N GLY A 133 -20.00 -6.81 10.12
CA GLY A 133 -21.38 -7.16 10.49
C GLY A 133 -22.02 -6.13 11.43
N GLN A 134 -21.26 -5.61 12.40
CA GLN A 134 -21.74 -4.56 13.31
C GLN A 134 -22.08 -3.26 12.55
N ILE A 135 -21.21 -2.84 11.63
CA ILE A 135 -21.46 -1.64 10.80
C ILE A 135 -22.67 -1.87 9.89
N SER A 136 -22.73 -3.01 9.22
CA SER A 136 -23.87 -3.36 8.35
C SER A 136 -25.20 -3.37 9.12
N GLY A 137 -25.23 -3.95 10.31
CA GLY A 137 -26.41 -3.93 11.19
C GLY A 137 -26.80 -2.50 11.60
N TRP A 138 -25.84 -1.68 11.97
CA TRP A 138 -26.06 -0.28 12.31
C TRP A 138 -26.61 0.52 11.12
N ILE A 139 -26.06 0.34 9.92
CA ILE A 139 -26.54 0.96 8.67
C ILE A 139 -27.99 0.54 8.37
N SER A 140 -28.29 -0.75 8.52
CA SER A 140 -29.64 -1.28 8.27
C SER A 140 -30.66 -0.71 9.27
N GLN A 141 -30.30 -0.65 10.55
CA GLN A 141 -31.15 -0.04 11.57
C GLN A 141 -31.33 1.46 11.33
N SER A 142 -30.26 2.18 11.01
CA SER A 142 -30.31 3.60 10.68
C SER A 142 -31.20 3.89 9.47
N LEU A 143 -31.18 3.01 8.45
CA LEU A 143 -32.09 3.14 7.31
C LEU A 143 -33.53 2.89 7.72
N TYR A 144 -33.82 1.87 8.52
CA TYR A 144 -35.14 1.57 9.01
C TYR A 144 -35.71 2.78 9.76
N ASP A 145 -35.01 3.29 10.77
CA ASP A 145 -35.42 4.46 11.57
C ASP A 145 -35.63 5.71 10.70
N PHE A 146 -34.81 5.86 9.65
CA PHE A 146 -34.93 6.96 8.70
C PHE A 146 -36.17 6.84 7.82
N THR A 147 -36.54 5.63 7.40
CA THR A 147 -37.69 5.38 6.50
C THR A 147 -39.04 5.31 7.21
N GLU A 148 -39.08 5.10 8.54
CA GLU A 148 -40.31 5.17 9.33
C GLU A 148 -41.05 6.50 9.18
N ARG A 149 -40.40 7.58 8.81
CA ARG A 149 -40.99 8.90 8.54
C ARG A 149 -41.73 9.00 7.21
N PHE A 150 -41.57 8.01 6.32
CA PHE A 150 -42.29 7.98 5.06
C PHE A 150 -43.67 7.34 5.27
N ASP A 151 -44.71 7.97 4.76
CA ASP A 151 -46.06 7.38 4.79
C ASP A 151 -46.04 6.04 4.03
N SER A 152 -46.81 5.08 4.55
CA SER A 152 -46.90 3.75 3.95
C SER A 152 -47.67 3.82 2.62
N GLY A 153 -47.08 3.22 1.59
CA GLY A 153 -47.72 2.90 0.32
C GLY A 153 -47.86 4.06 -0.65
N THR A 154 -46.94 4.18 -1.60
CA THR A 154 -47.12 5.00 -2.79
C THR A 154 -46.80 4.18 -4.02
N ASP A 155 -47.71 4.24 -5.02
CA ASP A 155 -47.45 3.67 -6.36
C ASP A 155 -46.93 4.75 -7.34
N ASP A 156 -46.76 6.01 -6.87
CA ASP A 156 -46.20 7.08 -7.69
C ASP A 156 -44.69 6.88 -7.87
N ALA A 157 -44.31 6.63 -9.12
CA ALA A 157 -42.91 6.41 -9.49
C ALA A 157 -41.96 7.59 -9.15
N LYS A 158 -42.49 8.84 -9.20
CA LYS A 158 -41.70 10.03 -8.84
C LYS A 158 -41.46 10.09 -7.34
N GLU A 159 -42.47 9.80 -6.54
CA GLU A 159 -42.36 9.76 -5.11
C GLU A 159 -41.44 8.60 -4.65
N LEU A 160 -41.57 7.44 -5.28
CA LEU A 160 -40.67 6.32 -5.01
C LEU A 160 -39.18 6.66 -5.34
N HIS A 161 -38.96 7.31 -6.48
CA HIS A 161 -37.63 7.81 -6.83
C HIS A 161 -37.09 8.80 -5.78
N ARG A 162 -37.90 9.77 -5.37
CA ARG A 162 -37.54 10.75 -4.35
C ARG A 162 -37.15 10.09 -3.04
N ARG A 163 -37.95 9.16 -2.52
CA ARG A 163 -37.69 8.40 -1.28
C ARG A 163 -36.42 7.57 -1.38
N THR A 164 -36.20 6.90 -2.51
CA THR A 164 -34.99 6.13 -2.77
C THR A 164 -33.76 7.02 -2.74
N MET A 165 -33.81 8.18 -3.38
CA MET A 165 -32.69 9.13 -3.40
C MET A 165 -32.39 9.72 -2.03
N GLU A 166 -33.45 10.03 -1.22
CA GLU A 166 -33.27 10.50 0.16
C GLU A 166 -32.60 9.42 1.04
N SER A 167 -33.08 8.17 0.94
CA SER A 167 -32.48 7.02 1.64
C SER A 167 -31.03 6.79 1.25
N TYR A 168 -30.73 6.86 -0.04
CA TYR A 168 -29.36 6.75 -0.55
C TYR A 168 -28.46 7.86 0.02
N ARG A 169 -28.88 9.13 -0.04
CA ARG A 169 -28.11 10.27 0.50
C ARG A 169 -27.88 10.14 2.00
N TYR A 170 -28.87 9.69 2.74
CA TYR A 170 -28.74 9.45 4.17
C TYR A 170 -27.68 8.40 4.49
N LEU A 171 -27.72 7.24 3.82
CA LEU A 171 -26.70 6.22 4.00
C LEU A 171 -25.33 6.64 3.48
N CYS A 172 -25.27 7.48 2.44
CA CYS A 172 -24.02 8.09 2.01
C CYS A 172 -23.38 8.93 3.11
N ALA A 173 -24.18 9.74 3.82
CA ALA A 173 -23.70 10.52 4.97
C ALA A 173 -23.15 9.59 6.07
N CYS A 174 -23.84 8.51 6.41
CA CYS A 174 -23.36 7.49 7.35
C CYS A 174 -22.03 6.85 6.90
N SER A 175 -21.90 6.51 5.63
CA SER A 175 -20.69 5.92 5.07
C SER A 175 -19.50 6.89 5.09
N LEU A 176 -19.72 8.15 4.75
CA LEU A 176 -18.71 9.21 4.76
C LEU A 176 -18.20 9.51 6.18
N MET A 177 -19.08 9.47 7.20
CA MET A 177 -18.66 9.58 8.60
C MET A 177 -17.64 8.49 9.00
N LEU A 178 -17.70 7.33 8.36
CA LEU A 178 -16.76 6.22 8.56
C LEU A 178 -15.56 6.27 7.59
N ASN A 179 -15.29 7.43 6.97
CA ASN A 179 -14.23 7.63 5.96
C ASN A 179 -14.30 6.63 4.79
N ASN A 180 -15.51 6.17 4.44
CA ASN A 180 -15.72 5.28 3.32
C ASN A 180 -16.55 5.96 2.24
N GLN A 181 -16.02 5.99 1.02
CA GLN A 181 -16.73 6.52 -0.14
C GLN A 181 -17.89 5.60 -0.50
N PRO A 182 -19.14 6.12 -0.54
CA PRO A 182 -20.31 5.33 -0.90
C PRO A 182 -20.24 4.80 -2.34
N PRO A 183 -21.01 3.75 -2.67
CA PRO A 183 -21.15 3.28 -4.04
C PRO A 183 -21.75 4.38 -4.92
N TYR A 184 -21.22 4.58 -6.13
CA TYR A 184 -21.67 5.58 -7.12
C TYR A 184 -21.55 7.05 -6.69
N TRP A 185 -20.81 7.35 -5.60
CA TRP A 185 -20.68 8.71 -5.06
C TRP A 185 -20.11 9.71 -6.06
N ALA A 186 -19.06 9.32 -6.79
CA ALA A 186 -18.44 10.20 -7.79
C ALA A 186 -19.42 10.58 -8.93
N GLU A 187 -20.29 9.65 -9.36
CA GLU A 187 -21.32 9.90 -10.35
C GLU A 187 -22.41 10.83 -9.81
N HIS A 188 -22.83 10.58 -8.57
CA HIS A 188 -23.80 11.42 -7.86
C HIS A 188 -23.29 12.87 -7.73
N GLU A 189 -22.04 13.08 -7.34
CA GLU A 189 -21.43 14.42 -7.25
C GLU A 189 -21.30 15.08 -8.63
N ALA A 190 -20.81 14.35 -9.64
CA ALA A 190 -20.65 14.87 -11.00
C ALA A 190 -21.97 15.31 -11.64
N ASN A 191 -23.09 14.67 -11.28
CA ASN A 191 -24.42 14.94 -11.83
C ASN A 191 -25.30 15.80 -10.88
N ALA A 192 -24.70 16.72 -10.11
CA ALA A 192 -25.41 17.62 -9.20
C ALA A 192 -26.39 16.91 -8.23
N GLY A 193 -26.01 15.75 -7.74
CA GLY A 193 -26.80 14.96 -6.81
C GLY A 193 -27.89 14.10 -7.46
N GLN A 194 -27.88 13.95 -8.76
CA GLN A 194 -28.79 13.05 -9.49
C GLN A 194 -28.14 11.68 -9.73
N LEU A 195 -28.94 10.64 -9.59
CA LEU A 195 -28.52 9.27 -9.85
C LEU A 195 -29.76 8.47 -10.34
N GLU A 196 -29.52 7.50 -11.22
CA GLU A 196 -30.59 6.57 -11.61
C GLU A 196 -31.11 5.79 -10.38
N THR A 197 -32.43 5.62 -10.27
CA THR A 197 -33.08 4.91 -9.16
C THR A 197 -32.42 3.55 -8.90
N ARG A 198 -32.23 2.76 -9.96
CA ARG A 198 -31.61 1.43 -9.88
C ARG A 198 -30.17 1.46 -9.31
N LYS A 199 -29.40 2.52 -9.60
CA LYS A 199 -28.05 2.70 -9.03
C LYS A 199 -28.12 3.08 -7.56
N ALA A 200 -29.08 3.96 -7.19
CA ALA A 200 -29.31 4.32 -5.80
C ALA A 200 -29.70 3.10 -4.96
N GLU A 201 -30.66 2.28 -5.43
CA GLU A 201 -31.07 1.01 -4.80
C GLU A 201 -29.87 0.05 -4.65
N SER A 202 -29.12 -0.16 -5.73
CA SER A 202 -27.90 -0.99 -5.68
C SER A 202 -26.86 -0.44 -4.69
N GLY A 203 -26.75 0.89 -4.57
CA GLY A 203 -25.91 1.57 -3.59
C GLY A 203 -26.35 1.30 -2.15
N ILE A 204 -27.64 1.43 -1.87
CA ILE A 204 -28.27 1.12 -0.58
C ILE A 204 -27.97 -0.33 -0.19
N LEU A 205 -28.32 -1.29 -1.06
CA LEU A 205 -28.12 -2.72 -0.81
C LEU A 205 -26.64 -3.07 -0.53
N ARG A 206 -25.70 -2.45 -1.25
CA ARG A 206 -24.28 -2.63 -0.98
C ARG A 206 -23.87 -2.11 0.39
N MET A 207 -24.33 -0.91 0.80
CA MET A 207 -24.01 -0.34 2.12
C MET A 207 -24.63 -1.14 3.27
N MET A 208 -25.71 -1.88 3.01
CA MET A 208 -26.31 -2.83 3.96
C MET A 208 -25.61 -4.20 3.99
N ALA A 209 -24.71 -4.51 3.05
CA ALA A 209 -24.05 -5.82 2.96
C ALA A 209 -22.77 -5.86 3.79
N PRO A 210 -22.60 -6.84 4.71
CA PRO A 210 -21.38 -6.95 5.53
C PRO A 210 -20.14 -7.23 4.71
N GLU A 211 -20.24 -7.94 3.58
CA GLU A 211 -19.13 -8.23 2.68
C GLU A 211 -18.53 -6.95 2.07
N TRP A 212 -19.39 -5.98 1.74
CA TRP A 212 -18.98 -4.69 1.22
C TRP A 212 -18.13 -3.93 2.25
N TRP A 213 -18.55 -3.89 3.52
CA TRP A 213 -17.79 -3.29 4.61
C TRP A 213 -16.49 -4.04 4.89
N TYR A 214 -16.54 -5.37 4.90
CA TYR A 214 -15.34 -6.19 5.14
C TYR A 214 -14.22 -5.87 4.16
N LEU A 215 -14.51 -5.77 2.87
CA LEU A 215 -13.51 -5.45 1.86
C LEU A 215 -12.87 -4.06 2.08
N ARG A 216 -13.68 -3.08 2.48
CA ARG A 216 -13.22 -1.72 2.76
C ARG A 216 -12.40 -1.61 4.03
N LEU A 217 -12.89 -2.19 5.09
CA LEU A 217 -12.17 -2.26 6.36
C LEU A 217 -10.84 -2.98 6.22
N LYS A 218 -10.82 -4.10 5.47
CA LYS A 218 -9.60 -4.82 5.16
C LYS A 218 -8.60 -3.92 4.43
N ARG A 219 -9.04 -3.25 3.38
CA ARG A 219 -8.18 -2.32 2.62
C ARG A 219 -7.67 -1.16 3.49
N ALA A 220 -8.54 -0.53 4.27
CA ALA A 220 -8.16 0.56 5.17
C ALA A 220 -7.15 0.09 6.23
N ARG A 221 -7.40 -1.07 6.85
CA ARG A 221 -6.48 -1.71 7.79
C ARG A 221 -5.10 -1.95 7.17
N ASP A 222 -5.08 -2.57 5.99
CA ASP A 222 -3.83 -2.97 5.33
C ASP A 222 -2.99 -1.72 4.95
N ILE A 223 -3.63 -0.68 4.42
CA ILE A 223 -2.97 0.60 4.12
C ILE A 223 -2.43 1.25 5.39
N GLN A 224 -3.23 1.33 6.45
CA GLN A 224 -2.81 1.95 7.69
C GLN A 224 -1.67 1.18 8.38
N ARG A 225 -1.73 -0.15 8.37
CA ARG A 225 -0.65 -1.03 8.87
C ARG A 225 0.66 -0.78 8.15
N GLU A 226 0.62 -0.81 6.82
CA GLU A 226 1.83 -0.61 6.02
C GLU A 226 2.40 0.79 6.23
N HIS A 227 1.53 1.82 6.28
CA HIS A 227 1.97 3.18 6.57
C HIS A 227 2.63 3.29 7.95
N MET A 228 2.08 2.64 8.98
CA MET A 228 2.71 2.56 10.31
C MET A 228 4.07 1.85 10.25
N ALA A 229 4.17 0.73 9.53
CA ALA A 229 5.42 -0.02 9.38
C ALA A 229 6.51 0.82 8.69
N ILE A 230 6.15 1.53 7.61
CA ILE A 230 7.03 2.49 6.92
C ILE A 230 7.47 3.61 7.88
N ALA A 231 6.53 4.24 8.56
CA ALA A 231 6.78 5.35 9.47
C ALA A 231 7.79 5.03 10.58
N VAL A 232 7.78 3.79 11.07
CA VAL A 232 8.67 3.34 12.16
C VAL A 232 9.94 2.62 11.67
N GLY A 233 10.18 2.64 10.36
CA GLY A 233 11.38 2.07 9.75
C GLY A 233 11.42 0.53 9.74
N GLN A 234 10.28 -0.14 9.72
CA GLN A 234 10.23 -1.60 9.49
C GLN A 234 10.35 -1.94 8.00
N VAL A 235 10.03 -0.99 7.11
CA VAL A 235 10.27 -1.11 5.68
C VAL A 235 11.57 -0.38 5.39
N GLN A 236 12.66 -1.12 5.26
CA GLN A 236 14.00 -0.62 4.95
C GLN A 236 14.94 -1.79 4.64
N LYS A 237 16.06 -1.51 3.98
CA LYS A 237 17.10 -2.49 3.59
C LYS A 237 17.50 -3.44 4.72
N ALA A 238 17.73 -2.95 5.93
CA ALA A 238 18.18 -3.74 7.08
C ALA A 238 17.08 -4.52 7.82
N ALA A 239 15.80 -4.35 7.47
CA ALA A 239 14.67 -5.00 8.15
C ALA A 239 13.81 -5.82 7.19
N SER A 240 13.10 -5.16 6.28
CA SER A 240 12.32 -5.77 5.20
C SER A 240 12.22 -4.74 4.08
N ALA A 241 12.96 -4.93 3.01
CA ALA A 241 12.94 -4.02 1.88
C ALA A 241 11.58 -4.05 1.16
N TYR A 242 11.19 -2.92 0.60
CA TYR A 242 10.02 -2.71 -0.27
C TYR A 242 8.67 -2.81 0.43
N VAL A 243 8.48 -3.74 1.36
CA VAL A 243 7.20 -4.00 2.04
C VAL A 243 7.44 -4.61 3.42
N SER A 244 6.53 -4.36 4.38
CA SER A 244 6.65 -4.95 5.71
C SER A 244 6.46 -6.47 5.68
N ARG A 245 7.18 -7.19 6.56
CA ARG A 245 7.06 -8.65 6.70
C ARG A 245 5.62 -9.09 6.98
N LYS A 246 4.86 -8.28 7.71
CA LYS A 246 3.46 -8.57 8.02
C LYS A 246 2.60 -8.55 6.76
N THR A 247 2.71 -7.50 5.95
CA THR A 247 1.97 -7.37 4.69
C THR A 247 2.37 -8.48 3.70
N LEU A 248 3.68 -8.75 3.58
CA LEU A 248 4.18 -9.84 2.72
C LEU A 248 3.62 -11.21 3.14
N GLY A 249 3.63 -11.50 4.44
CA GLY A 249 3.08 -12.75 4.97
C GLY A 249 1.59 -12.91 4.68
N GLU A 250 0.78 -11.87 4.94
CA GLU A 250 -0.66 -11.89 4.63
C GLU A 250 -0.96 -12.04 3.13
N TRP A 251 -0.12 -11.44 2.27
CA TRP A 251 -0.23 -11.59 0.82
C TRP A 251 0.10 -13.02 0.35
N ILE A 252 1.17 -13.63 0.87
CA ILE A 252 1.54 -15.03 0.58
C ILE A 252 0.41 -15.98 0.99
N GLU A 253 -0.13 -15.80 2.19
CA GLU A 253 -1.26 -16.59 2.68
C GLU A 253 -2.51 -16.41 1.81
N GLN A 254 -2.79 -15.18 1.35
CA GLN A 254 -3.91 -14.93 0.45
C GLN A 254 -3.69 -15.62 -0.91
N LYS A 255 -2.48 -15.59 -1.45
CA LYS A 255 -2.15 -16.33 -2.69
C LYS A 255 -2.37 -17.84 -2.54
N LYS A 256 -1.93 -18.43 -1.43
CA LYS A 256 -2.16 -19.86 -1.13
C LYS A 256 -3.66 -20.18 -1.10
N ARG A 257 -4.46 -19.37 -0.38
CA ARG A 257 -5.92 -19.54 -0.33
C ARG A 257 -6.60 -19.42 -1.70
N ASN A 258 -6.15 -18.46 -2.51
CA ASN A 258 -6.67 -18.30 -3.87
C ASN A 258 -6.36 -19.53 -4.75
N LEU A 259 -5.13 -20.05 -4.66
CA LEU A 259 -4.74 -21.25 -5.39
C LEU A 259 -5.57 -22.47 -4.99
N GLU A 260 -5.77 -22.67 -3.67
CA GLU A 260 -6.64 -23.75 -3.16
C GLU A 260 -8.11 -23.57 -3.59
N PHE A 261 -8.59 -22.35 -3.69
CA PHE A 261 -9.91 -22.07 -4.24
C PHE A 261 -9.98 -22.45 -5.73
N PHE A 262 -9.03 -22.02 -6.55
CA PHE A 262 -9.03 -22.30 -7.99
C PHE A 262 -9.01 -23.80 -8.28
N LYS A 263 -8.30 -24.60 -7.50
CA LYS A 263 -8.27 -26.05 -7.64
C LYS A 263 -9.59 -26.76 -7.31
N LYS A 264 -10.50 -26.10 -6.58
CA LYS A 264 -11.75 -26.72 -6.11
C LYS A 264 -12.95 -26.41 -6.99
N PHE A 265 -12.81 -25.52 -7.98
CA PHE A 265 -13.93 -25.06 -8.78
C PHE A 265 -13.69 -25.25 -10.26
N ASP A 266 -14.77 -25.59 -10.97
CA ASP A 266 -14.83 -25.65 -12.42
C ASP A 266 -15.75 -24.54 -12.93
N LEU A 267 -15.47 -24.06 -14.13
CA LEU A 267 -16.37 -23.23 -14.90
C LEU A 267 -17.24 -24.14 -15.76
N LEU A 268 -18.54 -23.88 -15.77
CA LEU A 268 -19.51 -24.57 -16.61
C LEU A 268 -20.16 -23.54 -17.55
N ASN A 269 -20.14 -23.77 -18.86
CA ASN A 269 -20.87 -22.95 -19.80
C ASN A 269 -22.31 -23.50 -20.01
N ASP A 270 -23.14 -22.73 -20.72
CA ASP A 270 -24.55 -23.08 -20.99
C ASP A 270 -24.71 -24.37 -21.81
N GLU A 271 -23.67 -24.76 -22.53
CA GLU A 271 -23.61 -26.01 -23.33
C GLU A 271 -23.14 -27.23 -22.53
N GLY A 272 -22.86 -27.08 -21.22
CA GLY A 272 -22.39 -28.14 -20.34
C GLY A 272 -20.89 -28.44 -20.42
N LEU A 273 -20.10 -27.62 -21.14
CA LEU A 273 -18.64 -27.76 -21.15
C LEU A 273 -18.06 -27.33 -19.80
N ARG A 274 -17.29 -28.25 -19.19
CA ARG A 274 -16.63 -28.03 -17.91
C ARG A 274 -15.14 -27.76 -18.11
N ILE A 275 -14.63 -26.67 -17.54
CA ILE A 275 -13.21 -26.31 -17.58
C ILE A 275 -12.76 -26.03 -16.17
N ALA A 276 -11.67 -26.66 -15.73
CA ALA A 276 -11.08 -26.42 -14.41
C ALA A 276 -10.63 -24.95 -14.28
N LEU A 277 -11.03 -24.29 -13.21
CA LEU A 277 -10.76 -22.85 -12.98
C LEU A 277 -9.26 -22.58 -12.88
N ASP A 278 -8.48 -23.46 -12.27
CA ASP A 278 -7.02 -23.33 -12.18
C ASP A 278 -6.37 -23.39 -13.58
N SER A 279 -6.86 -24.25 -14.48
CA SER A 279 -6.38 -24.31 -15.87
C SER A 279 -6.64 -22.99 -16.61
N MET A 280 -7.82 -22.38 -16.43
CA MET A 280 -8.14 -21.09 -17.03
C MET A 280 -7.24 -19.96 -16.50
N VAL A 281 -7.04 -19.91 -15.19
CA VAL A 281 -6.14 -18.94 -14.56
C VAL A 281 -4.70 -19.12 -15.06
N HIS A 282 -4.24 -20.37 -15.16
CA HIS A 282 -2.87 -20.69 -15.60
C HIS A 282 -2.58 -20.30 -17.06
N ARG A 283 -3.60 -20.31 -17.92
CA ARG A 283 -3.53 -19.96 -19.35
C ARG A 283 -3.87 -18.48 -19.63
N SER A 284 -4.18 -17.71 -18.62
CA SER A 284 -4.54 -16.29 -18.76
C SER A 284 -3.41 -15.37 -18.31
N VAL A 285 -3.58 -14.07 -18.54
CA VAL A 285 -2.68 -12.99 -18.03
C VAL A 285 -2.65 -12.89 -16.51
N ALA A 286 -3.52 -13.63 -15.79
CA ALA A 286 -3.41 -13.79 -14.35
C ALA A 286 -2.17 -14.64 -13.97
N ASN A 287 -1.67 -15.46 -14.89
CA ASN A 287 -0.38 -16.12 -14.78
C ASN A 287 0.74 -15.10 -14.97
N PRO A 288 1.61 -14.87 -13.97
CA PRO A 288 2.69 -13.89 -14.06
C PRO A 288 3.63 -14.11 -15.26
N ALA A 289 3.96 -15.37 -15.59
CA ALA A 289 4.81 -15.70 -16.72
C ALA A 289 4.22 -15.26 -18.06
N ILE A 290 2.92 -15.50 -18.28
CA ILE A 290 2.21 -15.05 -19.50
C ILE A 290 2.20 -13.53 -19.55
N ARG A 291 1.83 -12.88 -18.44
CA ARG A 291 1.82 -11.40 -18.36
C ARG A 291 3.18 -10.79 -18.65
N ARG A 292 4.27 -11.38 -18.13
CA ARG A 292 5.63 -10.94 -18.43
C ARG A 292 5.94 -11.09 -19.91
N CYS A 293 5.65 -12.26 -20.50
CA CYS A 293 5.89 -12.49 -21.93
C CYS A 293 5.11 -11.49 -22.81
N GLU A 294 3.84 -11.22 -22.51
CA GLU A 294 3.05 -10.22 -23.26
C GLU A 294 3.64 -8.82 -23.19
N LEU A 295 4.11 -8.39 -22.00
CA LEU A 295 4.77 -7.09 -21.84
C LEU A 295 6.09 -7.04 -22.60
N MET A 296 6.88 -8.11 -22.56
CA MET A 296 8.15 -8.19 -23.30
C MET A 296 7.93 -8.16 -24.82
N VAL A 297 6.94 -8.88 -25.34
CA VAL A 297 6.58 -8.86 -26.77
C VAL A 297 6.13 -7.45 -27.19
N ARG A 298 5.29 -6.79 -26.37
CA ARG A 298 4.87 -5.41 -26.64
C ARG A 298 6.04 -4.44 -26.63
N MET A 299 6.96 -4.60 -25.68
CA MET A 299 8.15 -3.77 -25.59
C MET A 299 9.04 -3.95 -26.82
N ARG A 300 9.24 -5.20 -27.24
CA ARG A 300 9.98 -5.52 -28.47
C ARG A 300 9.34 -4.88 -29.70
N GLY A 301 8.02 -4.95 -29.83
CA GLY A 301 7.30 -4.30 -30.92
C GLY A 301 7.49 -2.77 -30.95
N PHE A 302 7.60 -2.11 -29.80
CA PHE A 302 7.93 -0.69 -29.73
C PHE A 302 9.36 -0.39 -30.17
N GLU A 303 10.30 -1.24 -29.78
CA GLU A 303 11.70 -1.14 -30.19
C GLU A 303 11.84 -1.36 -31.71
N ASP A 304 11.19 -2.37 -32.27
CA ASP A 304 11.22 -2.65 -33.71
C ASP A 304 10.63 -1.47 -34.50
N MET A 305 9.49 -0.92 -34.08
CA MET A 305 8.90 0.26 -34.69
C MET A 305 9.83 1.48 -34.58
N ALA A 306 10.46 1.69 -33.45
CA ALA A 306 11.41 2.79 -33.27
C ALA A 306 12.62 2.67 -34.21
N ASN A 307 13.14 1.45 -34.38
CA ASN A 307 14.26 1.19 -35.31
C ASN A 307 13.86 1.40 -36.75
N GLU A 308 12.67 0.96 -37.19
CA GLU A 308 12.12 1.15 -38.54
C GLU A 308 11.92 2.64 -38.86
N GLU A 309 11.47 3.44 -37.88
CA GLU A 309 11.26 4.88 -38.05
C GLU A 309 12.50 5.73 -37.74
N GLY A 310 13.64 5.14 -37.40
CA GLY A 310 14.88 5.85 -37.07
C GLY A 310 14.78 6.72 -35.83
N LEU A 311 13.99 6.30 -34.82
CA LEU A 311 13.79 7.03 -33.57
C LEU A 311 14.92 6.73 -32.58
N ALA A 312 15.23 7.72 -31.75
CA ALA A 312 16.14 7.56 -30.62
C ALA A 312 15.39 7.10 -29.37
N GLY A 313 16.02 6.21 -28.61
CA GLY A 313 15.52 5.75 -27.31
C GLY A 313 16.30 6.37 -26.15
N GLU A 314 15.61 6.81 -25.12
CA GLU A 314 16.22 7.21 -23.82
C GLU A 314 15.55 6.53 -22.64
N PHE A 315 16.38 6.18 -21.66
CA PHE A 315 15.94 5.63 -20.41
C PHE A 315 16.03 6.68 -19.30
N TYR A 316 14.91 6.95 -18.65
CA TYR A 316 14.79 7.96 -17.62
C TYR A 316 14.44 7.34 -16.28
N THR A 317 15.06 7.86 -15.21
CA THR A 317 14.66 7.56 -13.82
C THR A 317 14.22 8.86 -13.14
N ILE A 318 13.02 8.85 -12.55
CA ILE A 318 12.47 9.98 -11.79
C ILE A 318 12.16 9.51 -10.38
N THR A 319 12.78 10.18 -9.40
CA THR A 319 12.61 9.91 -7.97
C THR A 319 11.89 11.09 -7.30
N ALA A 320 11.05 10.81 -6.31
CA ALA A 320 10.38 11.83 -5.52
C ALA A 320 11.34 12.55 -4.56
N PRO A 321 10.98 13.76 -4.08
CA PRO A 321 11.72 14.47 -3.03
C PRO A 321 11.92 13.69 -1.74
N SER A 322 12.97 14.06 -0.97
CA SER A 322 13.35 13.39 0.27
C SER A 322 12.24 13.35 1.33
N ARG A 323 11.34 14.34 1.35
CA ARG A 323 10.19 14.37 2.28
C ARG A 323 9.19 13.22 2.10
N PHE A 324 9.21 12.52 0.97
CA PHE A 324 8.39 11.33 0.74
C PHE A 324 9.01 10.05 1.32
N HIS A 325 10.31 10.07 1.66
CA HIS A 325 11.04 8.93 2.19
C HIS A 325 11.02 8.90 3.72
N ALA A 326 10.64 7.77 4.30
CA ALA A 326 10.58 7.63 5.76
C ALA A 326 11.97 7.36 6.38
N VAL A 327 12.83 6.67 5.65
CA VAL A 327 14.18 6.27 6.11
C VAL A 327 15.21 6.44 5.00
N HIS A 328 16.46 6.70 5.40
CA HIS A 328 17.59 6.77 4.47
C HIS A 328 18.03 5.37 4.02
N SER A 329 18.63 5.26 2.83
CA SER A 329 19.16 4.00 2.27
C SER A 329 20.21 3.31 3.16
N LYS A 330 21.00 4.11 3.89
CA LYS A 330 21.98 3.61 4.88
C LYS A 330 21.40 3.41 6.28
N GLY A 331 20.09 3.53 6.44
CA GLY A 331 19.38 3.49 7.72
C GLY A 331 19.25 4.86 8.39
N GLY A 332 18.39 4.91 9.40
CA GLY A 332 18.05 6.17 10.09
C GLY A 332 16.84 6.86 9.51
N PHE A 333 16.17 7.67 10.31
CA PHE A 333 14.95 8.36 9.93
C PHE A 333 15.24 9.65 9.14
N VAL A 334 14.50 9.87 8.06
CA VAL A 334 14.51 11.15 7.33
C VAL A 334 13.74 12.18 8.16
N SER A 335 14.40 13.27 8.56
CA SER A 335 13.80 14.31 9.42
C SER A 335 12.66 15.07 8.71
N GLN A 336 12.79 15.29 7.41
CA GLN A 336 11.84 16.01 6.57
C GLN A 336 10.61 15.18 6.18
N TRP A 337 10.54 13.88 6.51
CA TRP A 337 9.40 13.06 6.15
C TRP A 337 8.08 13.68 6.62
N ASP A 338 7.19 13.93 5.66
CA ASP A 338 5.94 14.67 5.88
C ASP A 338 4.74 13.78 6.28
N GLY A 339 4.93 12.46 6.35
CA GLY A 339 3.85 11.49 6.59
C GLY A 339 3.24 10.95 5.31
N SER A 340 3.89 11.14 4.16
CA SER A 340 3.44 10.61 2.88
C SER A 340 3.45 9.09 2.86
N THR A 341 2.46 8.54 2.15
CA THR A 341 2.35 7.12 1.79
C THR A 341 2.95 6.87 0.41
N PRO A 342 3.25 5.61 0.05
CA PRO A 342 3.59 5.26 -1.34
C PRO A 342 2.56 5.73 -2.36
N GLN A 343 1.26 5.76 -1.99
CA GLN A 343 0.20 6.27 -2.85
C GLN A 343 0.29 7.79 -3.07
N ASP A 344 0.68 8.56 -2.05
CA ASP A 344 0.88 10.01 -2.18
C ASP A 344 2.06 10.30 -3.10
N THR A 345 3.15 9.54 -2.94
CA THR A 345 4.33 9.63 -3.81
C THR A 345 3.97 9.28 -5.26
N GLN A 346 3.21 8.22 -5.47
CA GLN A 346 2.74 7.85 -6.81
C GLN A 346 1.87 8.96 -7.43
N ARG A 347 1.01 9.59 -6.65
CA ARG A 347 0.18 10.71 -7.10
C ARG A 347 1.04 11.93 -7.48
N TYR A 348 2.08 12.21 -6.68
CA TYR A 348 3.06 13.24 -7.00
C TYR A 348 3.75 12.98 -8.34
N LEU A 349 4.29 11.77 -8.55
CA LEU A 349 4.95 11.38 -9.80
C LEU A 349 3.99 11.42 -11.00
N CYS A 350 2.74 11.02 -10.82
CA CYS A 350 1.69 11.19 -11.85
C CYS A 350 1.48 12.68 -12.19
N GLY A 351 1.52 13.57 -11.21
CA GLY A 351 1.44 15.02 -11.42
C GLY A 351 2.63 15.58 -12.20
N VAL A 352 3.85 15.11 -11.89
CA VAL A 352 5.06 15.47 -12.63
C VAL A 352 4.92 15.07 -14.09
N TRP A 353 4.54 13.82 -14.35
CA TRP A 353 4.32 13.31 -15.71
C TRP A 353 3.22 14.04 -16.47
N ALA A 354 2.09 14.35 -15.81
CA ALA A 354 1.00 15.08 -16.46
C ALA A 354 1.44 16.46 -16.98
N LYS A 355 2.24 17.18 -16.18
CA LYS A 355 2.82 18.48 -16.56
C LYS A 355 3.84 18.34 -17.70
N ALA A 356 4.77 17.38 -17.58
CA ALA A 356 5.78 17.11 -18.60
C ALA A 356 5.12 16.70 -19.93
N ARG A 357 4.17 15.76 -19.90
CA ARG A 357 3.43 15.32 -21.09
C ARG A 357 2.69 16.46 -21.78
N ALA A 358 2.06 17.35 -21.01
CA ALA A 358 1.39 18.52 -21.54
C ALA A 358 2.38 19.50 -22.20
N ALA A 359 3.59 19.66 -21.64
CA ALA A 359 4.64 20.49 -22.24
C ALA A 359 5.19 19.87 -23.54
N ILE A 360 5.47 18.57 -23.55
CA ILE A 360 5.89 17.80 -24.75
C ILE A 360 4.85 17.93 -25.86
N SER A 361 3.56 17.75 -25.53
CA SER A 361 2.46 17.88 -26.47
C SER A 361 2.35 19.31 -27.07
N ARG A 362 2.52 20.37 -26.24
CA ARG A 362 2.53 21.76 -26.73
C ARG A 362 3.72 22.06 -27.64
N ALA A 363 4.83 21.37 -27.46
CA ALA A 363 5.99 21.46 -28.36
C ALA A 363 5.79 20.70 -29.67
N GLY A 364 4.64 20.05 -29.86
CA GLY A 364 4.35 19.25 -31.07
C GLY A 364 5.17 17.96 -31.17
N ILE A 365 5.73 17.49 -30.04
CA ILE A 365 6.61 16.32 -29.99
C ILE A 365 5.78 15.07 -29.69
N HIS A 366 6.01 14.01 -30.46
CA HIS A 366 5.43 12.70 -30.23
C HIS A 366 6.43 11.79 -29.51
N VAL A 367 6.00 11.21 -28.40
CA VAL A 367 6.77 10.22 -27.64
C VAL A 367 5.90 8.99 -27.37
N PHE A 368 6.51 7.82 -27.41
CA PHE A 368 5.86 6.59 -26.96
C PHE A 368 6.87 5.70 -26.23
N GLY A 369 6.39 4.70 -25.52
CA GLY A 369 7.28 3.82 -24.77
C GLY A 369 6.61 3.20 -23.56
N PHE A 370 7.42 2.86 -22.54
CA PHE A 370 6.99 2.21 -21.30
C PHE A 370 7.38 3.02 -20.08
N ARG A 371 6.55 2.87 -19.05
CA ARG A 371 6.83 3.33 -17.69
C ARG A 371 6.61 2.21 -16.71
N VAL A 372 7.63 1.91 -15.91
CA VAL A 372 7.59 0.95 -14.82
C VAL A 372 7.74 1.69 -13.51
N VAL A 373 6.96 1.29 -12.51
CA VAL A 373 7.04 1.81 -11.14
C VAL A 373 7.79 0.78 -10.31
N GLU A 374 8.85 1.18 -9.64
CA GLU A 374 9.63 0.35 -8.73
C GLU A 374 9.62 0.95 -7.32
N PRO A 375 9.50 0.16 -6.25
CA PRO A 375 9.68 0.67 -4.90
C PRO A 375 11.17 0.83 -4.56
N HIS A 376 11.53 1.90 -3.87
CA HIS A 376 12.77 1.98 -3.10
C HIS A 376 12.71 1.05 -1.89
N HIS A 377 13.89 0.83 -1.26
CA HIS A 377 14.03 0.01 -0.05
C HIS A 377 13.06 0.34 1.08
N ASP A 378 12.51 1.56 1.12
CA ASP A 378 11.52 2.04 2.11
C ASP A 378 10.07 1.99 1.59
N GLY A 379 9.83 1.37 0.43
CA GLY A 379 8.52 1.27 -0.21
C GLY A 379 8.09 2.50 -1.01
N THR A 380 8.90 3.56 -1.03
CA THR A 380 8.60 4.79 -1.79
C THR A 380 8.76 4.53 -3.29
N PRO A 381 7.74 4.77 -4.13
CA PRO A 381 7.86 4.53 -5.56
C PRO A 381 8.77 5.52 -6.27
N HIS A 382 9.51 5.03 -7.25
CA HIS A 382 10.18 5.80 -8.28
C HIS A 382 9.85 5.22 -9.67
N TRP A 383 10.14 5.97 -10.71
CA TRP A 383 9.75 5.62 -12.06
C TRP A 383 10.93 5.40 -12.96
N HIS A 384 10.87 4.30 -13.70
CA HIS A 384 11.72 4.04 -14.84
C HIS A 384 10.89 4.17 -16.12
N MET A 385 11.37 4.96 -17.08
CA MET A 385 10.67 5.19 -18.34
C MET A 385 11.63 4.96 -19.47
N LEU A 386 11.22 4.16 -20.46
CA LEU A 386 11.87 4.05 -21.74
C LEU A 386 10.99 4.75 -22.76
N LEU A 387 11.49 5.82 -23.37
CA LEU A 387 10.75 6.64 -24.33
C LEU A 387 11.50 6.69 -25.65
N PHE A 388 10.74 6.58 -26.74
CA PHE A 388 11.23 6.75 -28.11
C PHE A 388 10.69 8.04 -28.70
N MET A 389 11.54 8.74 -29.48
CA MET A 389 11.25 10.02 -30.08
C MET A 389 12.19 10.29 -31.26
N ARG A 390 11.91 11.33 -32.06
CA ARG A 390 12.83 11.73 -33.11
C ARG A 390 14.17 12.20 -32.51
N PRO A 391 15.32 11.91 -33.15
CA PRO A 391 16.62 12.33 -32.63
C PRO A 391 16.73 13.84 -32.31
N GLN A 392 16.12 14.69 -33.12
CA GLN A 392 16.10 16.15 -32.93
C GLN A 392 15.29 16.61 -31.71
N ASP A 393 14.37 15.78 -31.21
CA ASP A 393 13.48 16.12 -30.08
C ASP A 393 14.05 15.68 -28.74
N VAL A 394 15.13 14.87 -28.73
CA VAL A 394 15.70 14.25 -27.55
C VAL A 394 16.06 15.28 -26.47
N ASP A 395 16.81 16.31 -26.82
CA ASP A 395 17.25 17.32 -25.85
C ASP A 395 16.06 18.10 -25.29
N THR A 396 15.08 18.45 -26.13
CA THR A 396 13.87 19.14 -25.67
C THR A 396 13.06 18.30 -24.69
N VAL A 397 12.87 17.00 -24.99
CA VAL A 397 12.13 16.08 -24.08
C VAL A 397 12.89 15.91 -22.77
N ARG A 398 14.22 15.75 -22.83
CA ARG A 398 15.08 15.63 -21.66
C ARG A 398 14.99 16.87 -20.76
N ASP A 399 15.05 18.05 -21.33
CA ASP A 399 14.96 19.32 -20.60
C ASP A 399 13.59 19.50 -19.93
N ILE A 400 12.51 19.18 -20.64
CA ILE A 400 11.14 19.23 -20.10
C ILE A 400 11.00 18.27 -18.92
N LEU A 401 11.44 17.02 -19.06
CA LEU A 401 11.35 16.02 -17.99
C LEU A 401 12.22 16.41 -16.78
N CYS A 402 13.46 16.85 -17.05
CA CYS A 402 14.39 17.33 -16.04
C CYS A 402 13.81 18.51 -15.23
N TYR A 403 13.27 19.52 -15.92
CA TYR A 403 12.63 20.67 -15.30
C TYR A 403 11.49 20.26 -14.35
N HIS A 404 10.53 19.47 -14.86
CA HIS A 404 9.37 19.06 -14.06
C HIS A 404 9.72 18.10 -12.91
N ALA A 405 10.76 17.30 -13.05
CA ALA A 405 11.24 16.43 -11.97
C ALA A 405 11.96 17.20 -10.85
N ARG A 406 12.59 18.34 -11.16
CA ARG A 406 13.46 19.09 -10.25
C ARG A 406 12.86 20.34 -9.65
N ILE A 407 11.73 20.85 -10.17
CA ILE A 407 11.13 22.12 -9.70
C ILE A 407 10.58 22.05 -8.27
N THR A 408 10.15 20.88 -7.81
CA THR A 408 9.61 20.72 -6.45
C THR A 408 10.76 20.39 -5.50
N ASP A 409 10.78 21.06 -4.35
CA ASP A 409 11.82 20.91 -3.31
C ASP A 409 13.24 21.02 -3.92
N SER A 410 13.43 22.02 -4.79
CA SER A 410 14.70 22.23 -5.52
C SER A 410 15.85 22.64 -4.59
N GLU A 411 15.55 23.14 -3.42
CA GLU A 411 16.53 23.51 -2.39
C GLU A 411 17.34 22.32 -1.87
N GLU A 412 16.87 21.10 -1.97
CA GLU A 412 17.63 19.91 -1.61
C GLU A 412 18.63 19.44 -2.70
N LEU A 413 18.56 20.03 -3.91
CA LEU A 413 19.32 19.62 -5.09
C LEU A 413 20.65 20.38 -5.23
N GLN A 414 21.40 20.55 -4.13
CA GLN A 414 22.63 21.35 -4.09
C GLN A 414 23.88 20.61 -4.56
N THR A 415 23.81 19.31 -4.77
CA THR A 415 24.97 18.48 -5.18
C THR A 415 24.71 17.75 -6.48
N PRO A 416 25.74 17.43 -7.29
CA PRO A 416 25.59 16.62 -8.50
C PRO A 416 24.91 15.26 -8.22
N ASN A 417 25.21 14.64 -7.07
CA ASN A 417 24.59 13.38 -6.67
C ASN A 417 23.09 13.53 -6.36
N ALA A 418 22.68 14.62 -5.70
CA ALA A 418 21.27 14.90 -5.45
C ALA A 418 20.49 15.15 -6.75
N LEU A 419 21.09 15.90 -7.68
CA LEU A 419 20.53 16.12 -9.01
C LEU A 419 20.34 14.80 -9.78
N LYS A 420 21.37 13.95 -9.78
CA LYS A 420 21.33 12.62 -10.42
C LYS A 420 20.31 11.70 -9.75
N ALA A 421 20.24 11.71 -8.43
CA ALA A 421 19.26 10.90 -7.69
C ALA A 421 17.81 11.31 -7.99
N ARG A 422 17.53 12.63 -8.18
CA ARG A 422 16.19 13.13 -8.50
C ARG A 422 15.77 12.83 -9.94
N PHE A 423 16.70 12.98 -10.88
CA PHE A 423 16.48 12.77 -12.31
C PHE A 423 17.75 12.25 -12.96
N HIS A 424 17.68 11.06 -13.53
CA HIS A 424 18.76 10.43 -14.27
C HIS A 424 18.28 10.07 -15.67
N VAL A 425 19.16 10.20 -16.64
CA VAL A 425 18.91 9.84 -18.04
C VAL A 425 20.10 9.05 -18.58
N GLU A 426 19.77 8.03 -19.37
CA GLU A 426 20.74 7.22 -20.10
C GLU A 426 20.23 7.02 -21.53
N ALA A 427 21.05 7.43 -22.51
CA ALA A 427 20.73 7.19 -23.93
C ALA A 427 20.87 5.69 -24.23
N ILE A 428 19.92 5.13 -24.96
CA ILE A 428 20.00 3.75 -25.40
C ILE A 428 21.10 3.64 -26.47
N ASP A 429 22.09 2.83 -26.19
CA ASP A 429 23.20 2.52 -27.08
C ASP A 429 23.02 1.11 -27.64
N PRO A 430 22.66 0.96 -28.93
CA PRO A 430 22.46 -0.36 -29.53
C PRO A 430 23.71 -1.26 -29.48
N ALA A 431 24.91 -0.67 -29.34
CA ALA A 431 26.15 -1.44 -29.21
C ALA A 431 26.28 -2.10 -27.83
N LYS A 432 25.60 -1.57 -26.78
CA LYS A 432 25.61 -2.13 -25.42
C LYS A 432 24.44 -3.08 -25.16
N GLY A 433 23.38 -3.00 -25.94
CA GLY A 433 22.21 -3.86 -25.78
C GLY A 433 20.94 -3.29 -26.39
N SER A 434 19.88 -4.10 -26.39
CA SER A 434 18.57 -3.67 -26.88
C SER A 434 17.86 -2.77 -25.88
N ALA A 435 17.02 -1.84 -26.37
CA ALA A 435 16.17 -1.02 -25.50
C ALA A 435 15.25 -1.87 -24.61
N THR A 436 14.75 -2.99 -25.15
CA THR A 436 13.99 -3.99 -24.38
C THR A 436 14.82 -4.56 -23.23
N GLY A 437 16.13 -4.80 -23.42
CA GLY A 437 17.03 -5.31 -22.37
C GLY A 437 17.15 -4.36 -21.17
N TYR A 438 17.20 -3.05 -21.40
CA TYR A 438 17.26 -2.05 -20.31
C TYR A 438 16.06 -2.11 -19.38
N ILE A 439 14.86 -2.34 -19.90
CA ILE A 439 13.64 -2.33 -19.09
C ILE A 439 13.20 -3.73 -18.62
N ALA A 440 13.73 -4.80 -19.23
CA ALA A 440 13.37 -6.18 -18.94
C ALA A 440 13.55 -6.54 -17.46
N LYS A 441 14.68 -6.12 -16.86
CA LYS A 441 14.96 -6.29 -15.44
C LYS A 441 13.85 -5.73 -14.56
N TYR A 442 13.39 -4.51 -14.82
CA TYR A 442 12.33 -3.86 -14.04
C TYR A 442 10.97 -4.53 -14.24
N ILE A 443 10.67 -5.04 -15.44
CA ILE A 443 9.46 -5.81 -15.72
C ILE A 443 9.48 -7.12 -14.93
N SER A 444 10.60 -7.86 -14.96
CA SER A 444 10.76 -9.12 -14.22
C SER A 444 10.65 -8.92 -12.72
N LYS A 445 11.37 -7.94 -12.14
CA LYS A 445 11.27 -7.58 -10.72
C LYS A 445 9.82 -7.30 -10.27
N ASN A 446 9.04 -6.63 -11.09
CA ASN A 446 7.66 -6.25 -10.76
C ASN A 446 6.63 -7.36 -10.96
N ILE A 447 6.97 -8.45 -11.64
CA ILE A 447 6.02 -9.50 -11.99
C ILE A 447 6.30 -10.81 -11.27
N ASP A 448 7.43 -11.45 -11.52
CA ASP A 448 7.72 -12.82 -11.07
C ASP A 448 9.18 -13.09 -10.70
N GLY A 449 10.08 -12.12 -10.86
CA GLY A 449 11.51 -12.28 -10.58
C GLY A 449 12.24 -13.20 -11.58
N PHE A 450 11.66 -13.52 -12.72
CA PHE A 450 12.23 -14.45 -13.69
C PHE A 450 13.60 -13.95 -14.24
N ALA A 451 14.57 -14.86 -14.35
CA ALA A 451 15.92 -14.61 -14.85
C ALA A 451 16.71 -13.53 -14.06
N LEU A 452 16.36 -13.34 -12.80
CA LEU A 452 17.13 -12.50 -11.86
C LEU A 452 18.03 -13.35 -10.94
N ASP A 453 18.06 -14.66 -11.13
CA ASP A 453 18.91 -15.56 -10.35
C ASP A 453 20.38 -15.18 -10.48
N GLY A 454 21.03 -14.88 -9.35
CA GLY A 454 22.42 -14.44 -9.30
C GLY A 454 22.64 -12.93 -9.55
N GLU A 455 21.61 -12.15 -9.88
CA GLU A 455 21.71 -10.70 -9.85
C GLU A 455 21.45 -10.18 -8.43
N GLN A 456 22.34 -9.32 -7.96
CA GLN A 456 22.09 -8.60 -6.71
C GLN A 456 21.18 -7.41 -6.97
N ASP A 457 20.19 -7.22 -6.11
CA ASP A 457 19.40 -6.01 -6.10
C ASP A 457 20.29 -4.80 -5.77
N GLU A 458 20.27 -3.78 -6.62
CA GLU A 458 21.16 -2.62 -6.50
C GLU A 458 20.91 -1.82 -5.22
N GLU A 459 19.67 -1.82 -4.69
CA GLU A 459 19.33 -1.11 -3.47
C GLU A 459 19.54 -1.94 -2.21
N THR A 460 19.25 -3.24 -2.26
CA THR A 460 19.31 -4.11 -1.07
C THR A 460 20.56 -4.96 -1.01
N GLY A 461 21.19 -5.26 -2.15
CA GLY A 461 22.27 -6.21 -2.25
C GLY A 461 21.84 -7.66 -1.99
N GLU A 462 20.54 -7.96 -2.04
CA GLU A 462 19.98 -9.31 -1.95
C GLU A 462 19.96 -9.97 -3.34
N ASN A 463 20.16 -11.32 -3.38
CA ASN A 463 20.10 -12.12 -4.62
C ASN A 463 18.66 -12.46 -4.97
#